data_bea1cade0d4e1db96828be7cf8b1b279
#
_entry.id   bea1cade0d4e1db96828be7cf8b1b279
#
_cell.length_a   1.000
_cell.length_b   1.000
_cell.length_c   1.000
_cell.angle_alpha   90.00
_cell.angle_beta   90.00
_cell.angle_gamma   90.00
#
_symmetry.space_group_name_H-M   'P 1'
#
loop_
_entity.id
_entity.type
_entity.pdbx_description
1 polymer ?
#
loop_
_entity_poly.entity_id
_entity_poly.type
_entity_poly.pdbx_seq_one_letter_code
_entity_poly.pdbx_strand_id
1 'polypeptide(L)'
;GIGAGAGVLALYGLDRFGAHLTLTSQAEDMVFEALDQARRSLAELRRMRMNMQNREFRDRLDRLNDWGERIVKQIREDHRDLKRAREFLNVYLEGAIKVTANYLKTHGHAGEQGATLEARYSELLEGMEREFEAQHARLLRDDILDLDVELELLTQQLRQKGML
;
A
#
# COMPACT_ATOMS: atom_id res chain seq x y z
N GLY A 1 39.48 1.16 -3.96
CA GLY A 1 39.13 -0.02 -4.38
C GLY A 1 37.65 -0.20 -4.57
N ILE A 2 37.01 -0.60 -3.56
CA ILE A 2 35.60 -0.83 -3.60
C ILE A 2 34.87 0.37 -4.14
N GLY A 3 35.21 1.52 -3.67
CA GLY A 3 34.58 2.73 -4.09
C GLY A 3 34.81 3.00 -5.56
N ALA A 4 36.00 2.72 -6.01
CA ALA A 4 36.29 2.85 -7.42
C ALA A 4 35.49 1.81 -8.21
N GLY A 5 35.38 0.63 -7.63
CA GLY A 5 34.55 -0.40 -8.22
C GLY A 5 33.12 0.05 -8.32
N ALA A 6 32.76 0.88 -7.48
CA ALA A 6 31.56 1.59 -7.65
C ALA A 6 31.58 2.41 -8.92
N GLY A 7 32.16 2.01 -9.94
CA GLY A 7 32.29 2.70 -11.15
C GLY A 7 31.22 3.68 -11.46
N VAL A 8 30.08 3.20 -11.76
CA VAL A 8 28.91 4.05 -11.83
C VAL A 8 28.72 4.79 -10.53
N LEU A 9 29.02 4.14 -9.49
CA LEU A 9 28.95 4.64 -8.15
C LEU A 9 30.16 5.50 -7.83
N ALA A 10 31.22 5.33 -8.56
CA ALA A 10 32.40 6.18 -8.46
C ALA A 10 32.08 7.66 -8.70
N LEU A 11 31.00 7.94 -9.33
CA LEU A 11 30.50 9.31 -9.44
C LEU A 11 30.29 9.95 -8.07
N TYR A 12 30.07 9.14 -7.07
CA TYR A 12 29.75 9.61 -5.73
C TYR A 12 30.93 9.54 -4.78
N GLY A 13 31.98 8.82 -5.12
CA GLY A 13 33.06 8.55 -4.22
C GLY A 13 32.69 7.53 -3.14
N LEU A 14 33.69 7.09 -2.36
CA LEU A 14 33.49 6.04 -1.35
C LEU A 14 32.55 6.44 -0.23
N ASP A 15 32.70 7.64 0.31
CA ASP A 15 31.86 8.10 1.42
C ASP A 15 30.39 8.19 1.03
N ARG A 16 30.15 8.72 -0.12
CA ARG A 16 28.78 8.80 -0.65
C ARG A 16 28.21 7.42 -0.94
N PHE A 17 29.03 6.54 -1.46
CA PHE A 17 28.63 5.18 -1.73
C PHE A 17 28.24 4.44 -0.44
N GLY A 18 29.06 4.53 0.61
CA GLY A 18 28.78 3.95 1.91
C GLY A 18 27.51 4.51 2.54
N ALA A 19 27.35 5.83 2.53
CA ALA A 19 26.15 6.49 3.05
C ALA A 19 24.90 6.07 2.27
N HIS A 20 24.99 5.97 0.97
CA HIS A 20 23.88 5.52 0.12
C HIS A 20 23.46 4.08 0.45
N LEU A 21 24.40 3.16 0.60
CA LEU A 21 24.12 1.78 0.98
C LEU A 21 23.42 1.71 2.35
N THR A 22 23.87 2.48 3.32
CA THR A 22 23.26 2.51 4.65
C THR A 22 21.82 2.98 4.59
N LEU A 23 21.56 4.07 3.87
CA LEU A 23 20.21 4.61 3.70
C LEU A 23 19.31 3.62 2.95
N THR A 24 19.82 2.95 1.94
CA THR A 24 19.07 1.94 1.19
C THR A 24 18.70 0.76 2.08
N SER A 25 19.63 0.27 2.90
CA SER A 25 19.35 -0.82 3.84
C SER A 25 18.28 -0.44 4.86
N GLN A 26 18.36 0.76 5.45
CA GLN A 26 17.35 1.26 6.38
C GLN A 26 15.99 1.43 5.70
N ALA A 27 15.97 1.94 4.47
CA ALA A 27 14.74 2.08 3.69
C ALA A 27 14.12 0.72 3.38
N GLU A 28 14.92 -0.29 3.04
CA GLU A 28 14.46 -1.65 2.82
C GLU A 28 13.86 -2.26 4.08
N ASP A 29 14.50 -2.09 5.24
CA ASP A 29 13.98 -2.57 6.52
C ASP A 29 12.62 -1.94 6.83
N MET A 30 12.46 -0.65 6.58
CA MET A 30 11.18 0.05 6.76
C MET A 30 10.10 -0.50 5.82
N VAL A 31 10.45 -0.84 4.58
CA VAL A 31 9.53 -1.47 3.64
C VAL A 31 9.11 -2.84 4.13
N PHE A 32 10.04 -3.66 4.59
CA PHE A 32 9.73 -4.99 5.12
C PHE A 32 8.79 -4.91 6.32
N GLU A 33 9.06 -4.02 7.25
CA GLU A 33 8.19 -3.81 8.42
C GLU A 33 6.79 -3.37 8.02
N ALA A 34 6.68 -2.42 7.11
CA ALA A 34 5.39 -1.93 6.63
C ALA A 34 4.60 -3.01 5.90
N LEU A 35 5.24 -3.79 5.04
CA LEU A 35 4.62 -4.90 4.33
C LEU A 35 4.17 -6.01 5.28
N ASP A 36 4.99 -6.32 6.28
CA ASP A 36 4.66 -7.34 7.27
C ASP A 36 3.48 -6.89 8.14
N GLN A 37 3.46 -5.64 8.57
CA GLN A 37 2.32 -5.06 9.27
C GLN A 37 1.06 -5.09 8.42
N ALA A 38 1.14 -4.70 7.16
CA ALA A 38 0.00 -4.73 6.26
C ALA A 38 -0.56 -6.15 6.06
N ARG A 39 0.30 -7.14 5.96
CA ARG A 39 -0.11 -8.54 5.87
C ARG A 39 -0.82 -9.02 7.13
N ARG A 40 -0.32 -8.64 8.31
CA ARG A 40 -0.99 -8.94 9.58
C ARG A 40 -2.37 -8.29 9.62
N SER A 41 -2.48 -7.06 9.19
CA SER A 41 -3.74 -6.32 9.12
C SER A 41 -4.75 -6.99 8.18
N LEU A 42 -4.32 -7.41 7.00
CA LEU A 42 -5.18 -8.14 6.07
C LEU A 42 -5.60 -9.51 6.61
N ALA A 43 -4.70 -10.21 7.30
CA ALA A 43 -5.04 -11.46 7.95
C ALA A 43 -6.06 -11.26 9.07
N GLU A 44 -5.97 -10.17 9.81
CA GLU A 44 -6.96 -9.80 10.83
C GLU A 44 -8.33 -9.52 10.21
N LEU A 45 -8.35 -8.74 9.14
CA LEU A 45 -9.58 -8.44 8.41
C LEU A 45 -10.26 -9.72 7.90
N ARG A 46 -9.46 -10.67 7.42
CA ARG A 46 -9.94 -11.98 6.97
C ARG A 46 -10.53 -12.81 8.12
N ARG A 47 -9.92 -12.77 9.30
CA ARG A 47 -10.47 -13.42 10.49
C ARG A 47 -11.80 -12.81 10.92
N MET A 48 -11.88 -11.49 10.93
CA MET A 48 -13.12 -10.79 11.27
C MET A 48 -14.25 -11.10 10.29
N ARG A 49 -13.93 -11.24 9.02
CA ARG A 49 -14.89 -11.67 8.00
C ARG A 49 -15.55 -13.02 8.35
N MET A 50 -14.80 -13.94 8.93
CA MET A 50 -15.34 -15.26 9.33
C MET A 50 -16.37 -15.15 10.45
N ASN A 51 -16.28 -14.12 11.27
CA ASN A 51 -17.23 -13.85 12.37
C ASN A 51 -18.40 -12.96 11.96
N MET A 52 -18.41 -12.48 10.73
CA MET A 52 -19.44 -11.59 10.22
C MET A 52 -20.69 -12.39 9.83
N GLN A 53 -21.84 -12.10 10.45
CA GLN A 53 -23.11 -12.78 10.17
C GLN A 53 -23.74 -12.30 8.86
N ASN A 54 -23.70 -11.01 8.63
CA ASN A 54 -24.30 -10.39 7.44
C ASN A 54 -23.51 -10.78 6.18
N ARG A 55 -24.20 -11.43 5.23
CA ARG A 55 -23.58 -11.92 3.98
C ARG A 55 -23.03 -10.78 3.13
N GLU A 56 -23.78 -9.69 3.00
CA GLU A 56 -23.34 -8.54 2.22
C GLU A 56 -22.04 -7.96 2.79
N PHE A 57 -21.95 -7.85 4.11
CA PHE A 57 -20.75 -7.36 4.77
C PHE A 57 -19.57 -8.32 4.59
N ARG A 58 -19.81 -9.64 4.64
CA ARG A 58 -18.76 -10.61 4.30
C ARG A 58 -18.22 -10.39 2.89
N ASP A 59 -19.11 -10.24 1.93
CA ASP A 59 -18.71 -10.04 0.53
C ASP A 59 -17.92 -8.73 0.34
N ARG A 60 -18.32 -7.67 1.05
CA ARG A 60 -17.59 -6.38 1.04
C ARG A 60 -16.22 -6.51 1.69
N LEU A 61 -16.11 -7.21 2.82
CA LEU A 61 -14.84 -7.46 3.50
C LEU A 61 -13.90 -8.29 2.61
N ASP A 62 -14.43 -9.26 1.88
CA ASP A 62 -13.65 -10.03 0.90
C ASP A 62 -13.09 -9.10 -0.20
N ARG A 63 -13.89 -8.19 -0.74
CA ARG A 63 -13.42 -7.22 -1.74
C ARG A 63 -12.40 -6.25 -1.18
N LEU A 64 -12.60 -5.75 0.05
CA LEU A 64 -11.59 -4.92 0.73
C LEU A 64 -10.26 -5.66 0.88
N ASN A 65 -10.33 -6.91 1.28
CA ASN A 65 -9.14 -7.73 1.43
C ASN A 65 -8.42 -7.93 0.09
N ASP A 66 -9.18 -8.21 -0.97
CA ASP A 66 -8.63 -8.36 -2.32
C ASP A 66 -7.91 -7.09 -2.81
N TRP A 67 -8.52 -5.92 -2.62
CA TRP A 67 -7.88 -4.64 -2.95
C TRP A 67 -6.64 -4.41 -2.10
N GLY A 68 -6.71 -4.69 -0.80
CA GLY A 68 -5.57 -4.58 0.11
C GLY A 68 -4.40 -5.46 -0.32
N GLU A 69 -4.66 -6.71 -0.70
CA GLU A 69 -3.64 -7.63 -1.21
C GLU A 69 -2.98 -7.11 -2.50
N ARG A 70 -3.76 -6.54 -3.41
CA ARG A 70 -3.24 -5.94 -4.64
C ARG A 70 -2.33 -4.75 -4.35
N ILE A 71 -2.71 -3.90 -3.40
CA ILE A 71 -1.89 -2.75 -2.99
C ILE A 71 -0.59 -3.23 -2.35
N VAL A 72 -0.66 -4.20 -1.44
CA VAL A 72 0.54 -4.77 -0.81
C VAL A 72 1.46 -5.40 -1.85
N LYS A 73 0.90 -6.11 -2.83
CA LYS A 73 1.68 -6.67 -3.94
C LYS A 73 2.38 -5.58 -4.74
N GLN A 74 1.68 -4.49 -5.04
CA GLN A 74 2.22 -3.36 -5.78
C GLN A 74 3.41 -2.73 -5.03
N ILE A 75 3.27 -2.50 -3.73
CA ILE A 75 4.37 -1.97 -2.89
C ILE A 75 5.56 -2.92 -2.88
N ARG A 76 5.32 -4.22 -2.86
CA ARG A 76 6.39 -5.22 -2.89
C ARG A 76 7.15 -5.23 -4.21
N GLU A 77 6.45 -5.01 -5.31
CA GLU A 77 7.05 -4.94 -6.64
C GLU A 77 7.78 -3.63 -6.89
N ASP A 78 7.26 -2.53 -6.36
CA ASP A 78 7.90 -1.22 -6.40
C ASP A 78 7.88 -0.54 -5.03
N HIS A 79 9.01 -0.55 -4.34
CA HIS A 79 9.13 0.00 -2.99
C HIS A 79 8.91 1.52 -2.91
N ARG A 80 8.99 2.24 -4.03
CA ARG A 80 8.65 3.67 -4.10
C ARG A 80 7.18 3.91 -3.74
N ASP A 81 6.33 2.93 -4.01
CA ASP A 81 4.90 3.00 -3.73
C ASP A 81 4.59 3.00 -2.23
N LEU A 82 5.50 2.54 -1.37
CA LEU A 82 5.29 2.60 0.08
C LEU A 82 5.01 4.03 0.55
N LYS A 83 5.80 5.00 0.09
CA LYS A 83 5.60 6.40 0.47
C LYS A 83 4.23 6.92 0.03
N ARG A 84 3.82 6.53 -1.17
CA ARG A 84 2.52 6.93 -1.76
C ARG A 84 1.34 6.27 -1.06
N ALA A 85 1.53 5.03 -0.62
CA ALA A 85 0.49 4.24 0.04
C ALA A 85 0.46 4.36 1.57
N ARG A 86 1.35 5.15 2.17
CA ARG A 86 1.50 5.23 3.62
C ARG A 86 0.22 5.66 4.34
N GLU A 87 -0.46 6.68 3.81
CA GLU A 87 -1.74 7.12 4.37
C GLU A 87 -2.79 6.01 4.28
N PHE A 88 -2.86 5.34 3.14
CA PHE A 88 -3.75 4.20 2.97
C PHE A 88 -3.50 3.12 4.03
N LEU A 89 -2.25 2.72 4.22
CA LEU A 89 -1.91 1.67 5.18
C LEU A 89 -2.22 2.08 6.62
N ASN A 90 -1.86 3.29 7.00
CA ASN A 90 -1.96 3.75 8.39
C ASN A 90 -3.36 4.25 8.77
N VAL A 91 -4.13 4.76 7.83
CA VAL A 91 -5.44 5.35 8.12
C VAL A 91 -6.56 4.43 7.65
N TYR A 92 -6.57 4.08 6.38
CA TYR A 92 -7.71 3.35 5.81
C TYR A 92 -7.71 1.87 6.17
N LEU A 93 -6.57 1.19 6.03
CA LEU A 93 -6.50 -0.24 6.35
C LEU A 93 -6.67 -0.47 7.86
N GLU A 94 -5.93 0.26 8.68
CA GLU A 94 -6.05 0.16 10.14
C GLU A 94 -7.44 0.61 10.62
N GLY A 95 -8.00 1.65 9.99
CA GLY A 95 -9.35 2.12 10.26
C GLY A 95 -10.42 1.08 9.96
N ALA A 96 -10.29 0.37 8.84
CA ALA A 96 -11.20 -0.71 8.46
C ALA A 96 -11.23 -1.82 9.52
N ILE A 97 -10.05 -2.21 10.01
CA ILE A 97 -9.91 -3.22 11.06
C ILE A 97 -10.57 -2.76 12.35
N LYS A 98 -10.23 -1.56 12.80
CA LYS A 98 -10.74 -1.01 14.04
C LYS A 98 -12.27 -0.89 14.04
N VAL A 99 -12.84 -0.35 12.99
CA VAL A 99 -14.29 -0.17 12.88
C VAL A 99 -15.01 -1.51 12.77
N THR A 100 -14.46 -2.46 12.00
CA THR A 100 -15.04 -3.79 11.86
C THR A 100 -15.00 -4.56 13.19
N ALA A 101 -13.89 -4.50 13.92
CA ALA A 101 -13.79 -5.11 15.25
C ALA A 101 -14.84 -4.52 16.20
N ASN A 102 -14.99 -3.22 16.22
CA ASN A 102 -15.98 -2.56 17.06
C ASN A 102 -17.43 -2.92 16.66
N TYR A 103 -17.71 -2.97 15.37
CA TYR A 103 -19.02 -3.41 14.88
C TYR A 103 -19.36 -4.83 15.33
N LEU A 104 -18.43 -5.78 15.16
CA LEU A 104 -18.60 -7.17 15.58
C LEU A 104 -18.83 -7.28 17.10
N LYS A 105 -18.15 -6.43 17.89
CA LYS A 105 -18.28 -6.43 19.34
C LYS A 105 -19.62 -5.88 19.82
N THR A 106 -20.16 -4.89 19.14
CA THR A 106 -21.25 -4.05 19.69
C THR A 106 -22.60 -4.26 19.01
N HIS A 107 -22.67 -4.69 17.76
CA HIS A 107 -23.93 -4.74 17.01
C HIS A 107 -25.00 -5.63 17.66
N GLY A 108 -24.60 -6.74 18.29
CA GLY A 108 -25.53 -7.65 18.99
C GLY A 108 -26.15 -7.06 20.27
N HIS A 109 -25.60 -5.97 20.78
CA HIS A 109 -26.03 -5.31 22.00
C HIS A 109 -26.68 -3.93 21.74
N ALA A 110 -26.83 -3.56 20.47
CA ALA A 110 -27.26 -2.21 20.10
C ALA A 110 -28.75 -1.95 20.28
N GLY A 111 -29.57 -2.99 20.45
CA GLY A 111 -31.01 -2.86 20.65
C GLY A 111 -31.69 -2.07 19.51
N GLU A 112 -32.42 -1.01 19.85
CA GLU A 112 -33.13 -0.17 18.88
C GLU A 112 -32.20 0.57 17.92
N GLN A 113 -30.94 0.77 18.28
CA GLN A 113 -29.94 1.43 17.43
C GLN A 113 -29.29 0.48 16.42
N GLY A 114 -29.57 -0.81 16.50
CA GLY A 114 -28.94 -1.83 15.67
C GLY A 114 -29.08 -1.57 14.18
N ALA A 115 -30.28 -1.24 13.71
CA ALA A 115 -30.54 -0.93 12.30
C ALA A 115 -29.78 0.31 11.82
N THR A 116 -29.69 1.35 12.66
CA THR A 116 -28.96 2.57 12.35
C THR A 116 -27.44 2.31 12.27
N LEU A 117 -26.90 1.55 13.21
CA LEU A 117 -25.49 1.16 13.20
C LEU A 117 -25.14 0.30 11.97
N GLU A 118 -26.01 -0.64 11.63
CA GLU A 118 -25.83 -1.47 10.46
C GLU A 118 -25.82 -0.64 9.18
N ALA A 119 -26.76 0.31 9.04
CA ALA A 119 -26.81 1.21 7.88
C ALA A 119 -25.54 2.08 7.78
N ARG A 120 -25.07 2.62 8.89
CA ARG A 120 -23.85 3.43 8.94
C ARG A 120 -22.61 2.61 8.64
N TYR A 121 -22.53 1.39 9.14
CA TYR A 121 -21.42 0.49 8.85
C TYR A 121 -21.42 0.09 7.36
N SER A 122 -22.58 -0.19 6.78
CA SER A 122 -22.73 -0.48 5.35
C SER A 122 -22.22 0.67 4.49
N GLU A 123 -22.61 1.89 4.80
CA GLU A 123 -22.17 3.10 4.09
C GLU A 123 -20.64 3.28 4.20
N LEU A 124 -20.10 3.05 5.39
CA LEU A 124 -18.67 3.13 5.62
C LEU A 124 -17.90 2.08 4.83
N LEU A 125 -18.34 0.82 4.82
CA LEU A 125 -17.71 -0.25 4.03
C LEU A 125 -17.71 0.09 2.55
N GLU A 126 -18.80 0.63 2.03
CA GLU A 126 -18.87 1.07 0.64
C GLU A 126 -17.86 2.18 0.34
N GLY A 127 -17.76 3.15 1.23
CA GLY A 127 -16.75 4.22 1.10
C GLY A 127 -15.32 3.70 1.14
N MET A 128 -15.03 2.78 2.05
CA MET A 128 -13.72 2.13 2.14
C MET A 128 -13.38 1.32 0.89
N GLU A 129 -14.34 0.58 0.37
CA GLU A 129 -14.17 -0.19 -0.86
C GLU A 129 -13.77 0.71 -2.03
N ARG A 130 -14.47 1.84 -2.18
CA ARG A 130 -14.11 2.84 -3.20
C ARG A 130 -12.71 3.43 -2.97
N GLU A 131 -12.33 3.71 -1.72
CA GLU A 131 -11.02 4.27 -1.42
C GLU A 131 -9.89 3.26 -1.66
N PHE A 132 -10.08 2.00 -1.31
CA PHE A 132 -9.11 0.94 -1.58
C PHE A 132 -8.88 0.77 -3.10
N GLU A 133 -9.95 0.72 -3.86
CA GLU A 133 -9.89 0.67 -5.32
C GLU A 133 -9.17 1.89 -5.90
N ALA A 134 -9.53 3.09 -5.43
CA ALA A 134 -8.92 4.34 -5.87
C ALA A 134 -7.43 4.40 -5.54
N GLN A 135 -7.02 3.89 -4.36
CA GLN A 135 -5.61 3.84 -3.99
C GLN A 135 -4.82 2.95 -4.95
N HIS A 136 -5.34 1.78 -5.27
CA HIS A 136 -4.70 0.90 -6.24
C HIS A 136 -4.56 1.57 -7.61
N ALA A 137 -5.62 2.23 -8.08
CA ALA A 137 -5.60 2.97 -9.34
C ALA A 137 -4.58 4.12 -9.34
N ARG A 138 -4.44 4.83 -8.22
CA ARG A 138 -3.42 5.89 -8.08
C ARG A 138 -2.01 5.35 -8.20
N LEU A 139 -1.70 4.23 -7.54
CA LEU A 139 -0.38 3.60 -7.63
C LEU A 139 -0.05 3.19 -9.06
N LEU A 140 -1.00 2.61 -9.79
CA LEU A 140 -0.79 2.25 -11.19
C LEU A 140 -0.55 3.47 -12.08
N ARG A 141 -1.26 4.58 -11.86
CA ARG A 141 -1.02 5.81 -12.61
C ARG A 141 0.35 6.39 -12.35
N ASP A 142 0.77 6.39 -11.08
CA ASP A 142 2.08 6.89 -10.70
C ASP A 142 3.20 6.07 -11.36
N ASP A 143 3.05 4.77 -11.45
CA ASP A 143 4.00 3.90 -12.15
C ASP A 143 4.08 4.22 -13.65
N ILE A 144 2.94 4.48 -14.29
CA ILE A 144 2.90 4.87 -15.70
C ILE A 144 3.62 6.20 -15.91
N LEU A 145 3.39 7.17 -15.02
CA LEU A 145 4.07 8.48 -15.09
C LEU A 145 5.58 8.33 -14.87
N ASP A 146 6.01 7.50 -13.94
CA ASP A 146 7.42 7.22 -13.70
C ASP A 146 8.08 6.62 -14.94
N LEU A 147 7.43 5.65 -15.58
CA LEU A 147 7.92 5.05 -16.81
C LEU A 147 8.02 6.10 -17.94
N ASP A 148 7.03 6.96 -18.09
CA ASP A 148 7.04 8.01 -19.11
C ASP A 148 8.25 8.94 -18.95
N VAL A 149 8.54 9.35 -17.71
CA VAL A 149 9.72 10.16 -17.40
C VAL A 149 11.01 9.41 -17.73
N GLU A 150 11.12 8.15 -17.35
CA GLU A 150 12.31 7.32 -17.65
C GLU A 150 12.53 7.18 -19.14
N LEU A 151 11.47 6.95 -19.92
CA LEU A 151 11.54 6.86 -21.37
C LEU A 151 12.01 8.17 -22.00
N GLU A 152 11.49 9.30 -21.52
CA GLU A 152 11.88 10.62 -22.04
C GLU A 152 13.36 10.91 -21.76
N LEU A 153 13.84 10.66 -20.54
CA LEU A 153 15.23 10.86 -20.17
C LEU A 153 16.18 10.00 -21.01
N LEU A 154 15.86 8.72 -21.19
CA LEU A 154 16.67 7.82 -21.99
C LEU A 154 16.68 8.25 -23.48
N THR A 155 15.53 8.64 -23.99
CA THR A 155 15.40 9.14 -25.35
C THR A 155 16.29 10.36 -25.58
N GLN A 156 16.28 11.33 -24.64
CA GLN A 156 17.15 12.51 -24.72
C GLN A 156 18.64 12.13 -24.70
N GLN A 157 19.04 11.19 -23.84
CA GLN A 157 20.43 10.73 -23.79
C GLN A 157 20.86 10.09 -25.10
N LEU A 158 20.00 9.28 -25.71
CA LEU A 158 20.30 8.63 -26.99
C LEU A 158 20.39 9.67 -28.11
N ARG A 159 19.57 10.70 -28.15
CA ARG A 159 19.67 11.80 -29.10
C ARG A 159 20.96 12.57 -28.97
N GLN A 160 21.39 12.87 -27.75
CA GLN A 160 22.66 13.56 -27.50
C GLN A 160 23.86 12.77 -28.01
N LYS A 161 23.78 11.47 -28.02
CA LYS A 161 24.83 10.57 -28.55
C LYS A 161 24.69 10.30 -30.04
N GLY A 162 23.69 10.88 -30.71
CA GLY A 162 23.45 10.65 -32.12
C GLY A 162 22.89 9.27 -32.47
N MET A 163 22.30 8.56 -31.49
CA MET A 163 21.74 7.23 -31.65
C MET A 163 20.26 7.26 -32.05
N LEU A 164 19.61 8.39 -31.91
CA LEU A 164 18.24 8.63 -32.34
C LEU A 164 18.13 9.92 -33.14
#